data_0916aba0fd58ace5ac988a69e84d241c
#
_entry.id   0916aba0fd58ace5ac988a69e84d241c
#
_cell.length_a   1.000
_cell.length_b   1.000
_cell.length_c   1.000
_cell.angle_alpha   90.00
_cell.angle_beta   90.00
_cell.angle_gamma   90.00
#
_symmetry.space_group_name_H-M   'P 1'
#
loop_
_entity.id
_entity.type
_entity.pdbx_description
1 polymer ?
#
loop_
_entity_poly.entity_id
_entity_poly.type
_entity_poly.pdbx_seq_one_letter_code
_entity_poly.pdbx_strand_id
1 'polypeptide(L)'
;ILCDHATGDFLTQFARHHVYSTAMPPAQAYALTHAVSMVQEQSWRREKLTELSEVYRDSLSDVEGFVETQTSIKPFVIGESDLALRVAGACRQNGIWVTAIRPPTVPKGTSRLRITLTANHTNEQVKTLSMALKQALGTQ
;
A
#
# COMPACT_ATOMS: atom_id res chain seq x y z
N ILE A 1 -1.62 19.43 8.33
CA ILE A 1 -2.41 20.10 7.29
C ILE A 1 -1.65 21.35 6.88
N LEU A 2 -1.42 21.53 5.58
CA LEU A 2 -0.91 22.77 5.02
C LEU A 2 -2.12 23.54 4.48
N CYS A 3 -2.33 24.76 4.95
CA CYS A 3 -3.47 25.60 4.59
C CYS A 3 -3.11 27.08 4.74
N ASP A 4 -3.98 27.98 4.27
CA ASP A 4 -3.88 29.43 4.54
C ASP A 4 -4.13 29.75 6.02
N HIS A 5 -3.80 30.97 6.41
CA HIS A 5 -3.87 31.41 7.81
C HIS A 5 -5.31 31.37 8.36
N ALA A 6 -6.30 31.84 7.60
CA ALA A 6 -7.69 31.88 8.06
C ALA A 6 -8.26 30.48 8.30
N THR A 7 -7.96 29.54 7.42
CA THR A 7 -8.31 28.12 7.59
C THR A 7 -7.61 27.52 8.80
N GLY A 8 -6.33 27.84 9.03
CA GLY A 8 -5.57 27.41 10.19
C GLY A 8 -6.17 27.88 11.50
N ASP A 9 -6.53 29.17 11.59
CA ASP A 9 -7.18 29.78 12.75
C ASP A 9 -8.54 29.12 13.01
N PHE A 10 -9.34 28.94 11.96
CA PHE A 10 -10.62 28.26 12.07
C PHE A 10 -10.48 26.82 12.62
N LEU A 11 -9.57 26.02 12.08
CA LEU A 11 -9.32 24.67 12.53
C LEU A 11 -8.83 24.62 13.98
N THR A 12 -7.98 25.56 14.37
CA THR A 12 -7.48 25.66 15.76
C THR A 12 -8.59 25.91 16.76
N GLN A 13 -9.63 26.65 16.40
CA GLN A 13 -10.74 26.98 17.29
C GLN A 13 -11.90 25.96 17.24
N PHE A 14 -12.16 25.38 16.08
CA PHE A 14 -13.40 24.64 15.83
C PHE A 14 -13.22 23.14 15.54
N ALA A 15 -12.01 22.69 15.16
CA ALA A 15 -11.77 21.26 14.94
C ALA A 15 -11.70 20.52 16.28
N ARG A 16 -12.78 19.84 16.67
CA ARG A 16 -12.89 19.16 17.96
C ARG A 16 -11.73 18.21 18.26
N HIS A 17 -11.29 17.46 17.27
CA HIS A 17 -10.16 16.56 17.44
C HIS A 17 -8.84 17.29 17.75
N HIS A 18 -8.69 18.53 17.28
CA HIS A 18 -7.53 19.37 17.60
C HIS A 18 -7.68 20.03 18.97
N VAL A 19 -8.83 20.65 19.23
CA VAL A 19 -9.11 21.42 20.46
C VAL A 19 -8.99 20.53 21.71
N TYR A 20 -9.43 19.28 21.63
CA TYR A 20 -9.40 18.33 22.75
C TYR A 20 -8.20 17.36 22.73
N SER A 21 -7.23 17.59 21.85
CA SER A 21 -6.00 16.80 21.78
C SER A 21 -4.85 17.51 22.48
N THR A 22 -3.95 16.74 23.06
CA THR A 22 -2.69 17.24 23.60
C THR A 22 -1.66 17.46 22.48
N ALA A 23 -0.59 18.18 22.79
CA ALA A 23 0.51 18.39 21.87
C ALA A 23 1.17 17.04 21.47
N MET A 24 1.71 17.01 20.24
CA MET A 24 2.48 15.87 19.75
C MET A 24 3.67 15.59 20.67
N PRO A 25 3.94 14.32 21.03
CA PRO A 25 5.14 13.98 21.80
C PRO A 25 6.43 14.45 21.09
N PRO A 26 7.41 15.02 21.82
CA PRO A 26 8.65 15.53 21.23
C PRO A 26 9.41 14.48 20.40
N ALA A 27 9.43 13.23 20.83
CA ALA A 27 10.07 12.13 20.09
C ALA A 27 9.41 11.89 18.71
N GLN A 28 8.10 12.03 18.63
CA GLN A 28 7.37 11.91 17.35
C GLN A 28 7.66 13.11 16.45
N ALA A 29 7.70 14.32 16.99
CA ALA A 29 8.05 15.52 16.23
C ALA A 29 9.48 15.41 15.66
N TYR A 30 10.42 14.93 16.45
CA TYR A 30 11.80 14.69 16.02
C TYR A 30 11.89 13.64 14.89
N ALA A 31 11.19 12.52 15.04
CA ALA A 31 11.15 11.48 14.01
C ALA A 31 10.53 11.99 12.69
N LEU A 32 9.47 12.82 12.76
CA LEU A 32 8.86 13.44 11.58
C LEU A 32 9.81 14.40 10.88
N THR A 33 10.56 15.22 11.63
CA THR A 33 11.57 16.12 11.05
C THR A 33 12.61 15.34 10.26
N HIS A 34 13.12 14.24 10.83
CA HIS A 34 14.06 13.37 10.13
C HIS A 34 13.43 12.70 8.89
N ALA A 35 12.19 12.25 8.99
CA ALA A 35 11.48 11.65 7.85
C ALA A 35 11.30 12.65 6.70
N VAL A 36 11.02 13.93 6.98
CA VAL A 36 10.93 14.98 5.97
C VAL A 36 12.27 15.18 5.26
N SER A 37 13.38 15.25 5.99
CA SER A 37 14.73 15.31 5.39
C SER A 37 15.00 14.12 4.47
N MET A 38 14.64 12.90 4.91
CA MET A 38 14.77 11.69 4.06
C MET A 38 13.95 11.81 2.77
N VAL A 39 12.73 12.34 2.82
CA VAL A 39 11.88 12.53 1.64
C VAL A 39 12.52 13.51 0.66
N GLN A 40 13.17 14.56 1.16
CA GLN A 40 13.83 15.58 0.33
C GLN A 40 15.13 15.07 -0.29
N GLU A 41 15.93 14.30 0.45
CA GLU A 41 17.30 13.94 0.07
C GLU A 41 17.41 12.56 -0.61
N GLN A 42 16.45 11.66 -0.37
CA GLN A 42 16.52 10.27 -0.82
C GLN A 42 15.57 9.97 -1.97
N SER A 43 15.78 10.59 -3.13
CA SER A 43 14.99 10.35 -4.36
C SER A 43 15.05 8.90 -4.82
N TRP A 44 16.18 8.23 -4.57
CA TRP A 44 16.41 6.84 -4.94
C TRP A 44 15.30 5.88 -4.44
N ARG A 45 14.64 6.21 -3.32
CA ARG A 45 13.53 5.38 -2.82
C ARG A 45 12.31 5.45 -3.73
N ARG A 46 12.02 6.61 -4.31
CA ARG A 46 10.93 6.79 -5.27
C ARG A 46 11.27 6.11 -6.60
N GLU A 47 12.50 6.26 -7.05
CA GLU A 47 13.01 5.59 -8.26
C GLU A 47 12.92 4.07 -8.11
N LYS A 48 13.32 3.53 -6.95
CA LYS A 48 13.19 2.10 -6.64
C LYS A 48 11.74 1.62 -6.63
N LEU A 49 10.81 2.42 -6.09
CA LEU A 49 9.39 2.08 -6.12
C LEU A 49 8.81 2.09 -7.54
N THR A 50 9.30 2.97 -8.41
CA THR A 50 8.95 2.98 -9.84
C THR A 50 9.43 1.70 -10.52
N GLU A 51 10.71 1.36 -10.35
CA GLU A 51 11.29 0.11 -10.87
C GLU A 51 10.51 -1.13 -10.42
N LEU A 52 10.23 -1.25 -9.12
CA LEU A 52 9.46 -2.37 -8.56
C LEU A 52 8.03 -2.42 -9.11
N SER A 53 7.42 -1.25 -9.36
CA SER A 53 6.08 -1.15 -9.96
C SER A 53 6.08 -1.61 -11.41
N GLU A 54 7.13 -1.35 -12.16
CA GLU A 54 7.33 -1.84 -13.52
C GLU A 54 7.47 -3.37 -13.53
N VAL A 55 8.33 -3.92 -12.66
CA VAL A 55 8.48 -5.38 -12.53
C VAL A 55 7.16 -6.05 -12.17
N TYR A 56 6.37 -5.45 -11.27
CA TYR A 56 5.04 -5.93 -10.89
C TYR A 56 4.08 -5.92 -12.08
N ARG A 57 4.01 -4.81 -12.81
CA ARG A 57 3.17 -4.66 -14.01
C ARG A 57 3.56 -5.68 -15.08
N ASP A 58 4.84 -5.76 -15.42
CA ASP A 58 5.34 -6.65 -16.48
C ASP A 58 5.09 -8.13 -16.16
N SER A 59 5.03 -8.46 -14.87
CA SER A 59 4.78 -9.82 -14.41
C SER A 59 3.30 -10.21 -14.34
N LEU A 60 2.37 -9.24 -14.21
CA LEU A 60 0.97 -9.52 -13.86
C LEU A 60 -0.06 -8.78 -14.71
N SER A 61 0.34 -7.91 -15.65
CA SER A 61 -0.62 -7.12 -16.44
C SER A 61 -1.54 -7.96 -17.31
N ASP A 62 -1.16 -9.19 -17.62
CA ASP A 62 -1.93 -10.18 -18.39
C ASP A 62 -2.85 -11.05 -17.51
N VAL A 63 -2.77 -10.94 -16.20
CA VAL A 63 -3.53 -11.76 -15.24
C VAL A 63 -4.83 -11.07 -14.87
N GLU A 64 -5.94 -11.78 -14.97
CA GLU A 64 -7.25 -11.29 -14.54
C GLU A 64 -7.22 -10.85 -13.08
N GLY A 65 -7.72 -9.65 -12.81
CA GLY A 65 -7.69 -9.02 -11.49
C GLY A 65 -6.57 -8.00 -11.30
N PHE A 66 -5.62 -7.90 -12.23
CA PHE A 66 -4.61 -6.84 -12.21
C PHE A 66 -5.28 -5.46 -12.33
N VAL A 67 -4.80 -4.51 -11.53
CA VAL A 67 -5.25 -3.10 -11.59
C VAL A 67 -4.03 -2.20 -11.68
N GLU A 68 -3.93 -1.43 -12.76
CA GLU A 68 -2.88 -0.44 -12.93
C GLU A 68 -3.04 0.70 -11.92
N THR A 69 -1.99 1.02 -11.19
CA THR A 69 -1.93 2.17 -10.27
C THR A 69 -0.56 2.82 -10.30
N GLN A 70 -0.52 4.13 -10.07
CA GLN A 70 0.73 4.89 -9.97
C GLN A 70 1.31 4.90 -8.54
N THR A 71 0.62 4.30 -7.58
CA THR A 71 1.07 4.26 -6.19
C THR A 71 1.81 2.96 -5.87
N SER A 72 2.52 2.94 -4.74
CA SER A 72 3.16 1.71 -4.22
C SER A 72 2.17 0.71 -3.63
N ILE A 73 0.89 1.08 -3.51
CA ILE A 73 -0.19 0.17 -3.10
C ILE A 73 -0.84 -0.36 -4.37
N LYS A 74 -0.73 -1.69 -4.56
CA LYS A 74 -1.21 -2.41 -5.73
C LYS A 74 -2.41 -3.25 -5.33
N PRO A 75 -3.64 -2.84 -5.67
CA PRO A 75 -4.81 -3.70 -5.53
C PRO A 75 -4.77 -4.79 -6.60
N PHE A 76 -5.10 -6.01 -6.21
CA PHE A 76 -5.30 -7.13 -7.13
C PHE A 76 -6.69 -7.73 -6.87
N VAL A 77 -7.61 -7.56 -7.80
CA VAL A 77 -9.03 -7.92 -7.64
C VAL A 77 -9.20 -9.43 -7.76
N ILE A 78 -9.88 -10.04 -6.79
CA ILE A 78 -10.16 -11.48 -6.76
C ILE A 78 -11.68 -11.75 -6.95
N GLY A 79 -12.52 -10.79 -6.52
CA GLY A 79 -13.98 -10.92 -6.54
C GLY A 79 -14.52 -11.57 -5.26
N GLU A 80 -14.41 -12.89 -5.13
CA GLU A 80 -14.99 -13.63 -4.02
C GLU A 80 -14.13 -13.60 -2.76
N SER A 81 -14.78 -13.46 -1.59
CA SER A 81 -14.10 -13.30 -0.29
C SER A 81 -13.29 -14.53 0.11
N ASP A 82 -13.86 -15.72 -0.08
CA ASP A 82 -13.22 -16.97 0.30
C ASP A 82 -12.01 -17.27 -0.61
N LEU A 83 -12.13 -16.94 -1.89
CA LEU A 83 -11.01 -17.07 -2.82
C LEU A 83 -9.88 -16.09 -2.44
N ALA A 84 -10.20 -14.85 -2.10
CA ALA A 84 -9.20 -13.87 -1.67
C ALA A 84 -8.44 -14.33 -0.41
N LEU A 85 -9.14 -14.98 0.53
CA LEU A 85 -8.50 -15.58 1.72
C LEU A 85 -7.59 -16.75 1.37
N ARG A 86 -8.04 -17.65 0.49
CA ARG A 86 -7.23 -18.79 0.04
C ARG A 86 -5.96 -18.33 -0.68
N VAL A 87 -6.09 -17.37 -1.60
CA VAL A 87 -4.94 -16.82 -2.33
C VAL A 87 -3.95 -16.12 -1.38
N ALA A 88 -4.44 -15.32 -0.42
CA ALA A 88 -3.58 -14.71 0.59
C ALA A 88 -2.89 -15.78 1.48
N GLY A 89 -3.59 -16.86 1.81
CA GLY A 89 -3.04 -18.02 2.54
C GLY A 89 -1.95 -18.72 1.75
N ALA A 90 -2.16 -18.97 0.47
CA ALA A 90 -1.17 -19.59 -0.41
C ALA A 90 0.10 -18.71 -0.56
N CYS A 91 -0.07 -17.39 -0.70
CA CYS A 91 1.05 -16.44 -0.68
C CYS A 91 1.85 -16.55 0.64
N ARG A 92 1.15 -16.62 1.78
CA ARG A 92 1.81 -16.76 3.09
C ARG A 92 2.61 -18.05 3.22
N GLN A 93 2.13 -19.15 2.68
CA GLN A 93 2.87 -20.44 2.66
C GLN A 93 4.17 -20.34 1.85
N ASN A 94 4.23 -19.41 0.88
CA ASN A 94 5.43 -19.08 0.12
C ASN A 94 6.25 -17.93 0.75
N GLY A 95 6.02 -17.59 2.02
CA GLY A 95 6.75 -16.55 2.75
C GLY A 95 6.35 -15.13 2.39
N ILE A 96 5.21 -14.93 1.71
CA ILE A 96 4.76 -13.63 1.22
C ILE A 96 3.54 -13.17 1.99
N TRP A 97 3.64 -12.01 2.64
CA TRP A 97 2.53 -11.41 3.36
C TRP A 97 1.76 -10.43 2.49
N VAL A 98 0.52 -10.77 2.14
CA VAL A 98 -0.44 -9.89 1.49
C VAL A 98 -1.74 -9.85 2.27
N THR A 99 -2.46 -8.73 2.22
CA THR A 99 -3.70 -8.55 2.98
C THR A 99 -4.91 -8.72 2.08
N ALA A 100 -5.80 -9.65 2.42
CA ALA A 100 -7.10 -9.76 1.77
C ALA A 100 -8.07 -8.69 2.32
N ILE A 101 -8.57 -7.82 1.45
CA ILE A 101 -9.57 -6.79 1.73
C ILE A 101 -10.92 -7.32 1.24
N ARG A 102 -11.91 -7.33 2.13
CA ARG A 102 -13.22 -7.95 1.92
C ARG A 102 -14.35 -7.03 2.42
N PRO A 103 -15.61 -7.32 2.10
CA PRO A 103 -16.72 -6.64 2.77
C PRO A 103 -16.62 -6.71 4.31
N PRO A 104 -17.03 -5.66 5.03
CA PRO A 104 -17.68 -4.44 4.57
C PRO A 104 -16.72 -3.35 4.04
N THR A 105 -15.40 -3.55 4.08
CA THR A 105 -14.39 -2.56 3.63
C THR A 105 -14.50 -2.25 2.13
N VAL A 106 -14.89 -3.24 1.35
CA VAL A 106 -15.16 -3.12 -0.08
C VAL A 106 -16.54 -3.71 -0.40
N PRO A 107 -17.19 -3.35 -1.51
CA PRO A 107 -18.47 -3.94 -1.91
C PRO A 107 -18.37 -5.47 -2.11
N LYS A 108 -19.51 -6.18 -1.97
CA LYS A 108 -19.60 -7.61 -2.28
C LYS A 108 -19.18 -7.88 -3.73
N GLY A 109 -18.46 -8.97 -3.97
CA GLY A 109 -17.96 -9.33 -5.30
C GLY A 109 -16.73 -8.53 -5.75
N THR A 110 -16.15 -7.68 -4.90
CA THR A 110 -14.95 -6.87 -5.22
C THR A 110 -13.82 -7.08 -4.24
N SER A 111 -13.80 -8.23 -3.57
CA SER A 111 -12.70 -8.59 -2.67
C SER A 111 -11.37 -8.60 -3.43
N ARG A 112 -10.31 -8.17 -2.77
CA ARG A 112 -9.02 -7.95 -3.41
C ARG A 112 -7.87 -8.20 -2.45
N LEU A 113 -6.71 -8.43 -2.99
CA LEU A 113 -5.47 -8.36 -2.21
C LEU A 113 -4.96 -6.92 -2.23
N ARG A 114 -4.46 -6.46 -1.10
CA ARG A 114 -3.68 -5.22 -1.01
C ARG A 114 -2.20 -5.60 -0.90
N ILE A 115 -1.49 -5.40 -2.00
CA ILE A 115 -0.05 -5.58 -2.08
C ILE A 115 0.59 -4.21 -1.84
N THR A 116 1.58 -4.13 -0.97
CA THR A 116 2.30 -2.88 -0.69
C THR A 116 3.77 -3.06 -1.00
N LEU A 117 4.27 -2.31 -1.96
CA LEU A 117 5.69 -2.28 -2.31
C LEU A 117 6.40 -1.25 -1.44
N THR A 118 7.62 -1.57 -1.03
CA THR A 118 8.51 -0.65 -0.32
C THR A 118 9.86 -0.61 -1.00
N ALA A 119 10.62 0.45 -0.83
CA ALA A 119 11.96 0.58 -1.40
C ALA A 119 12.98 -0.44 -0.85
N ASN A 120 12.60 -1.18 0.18
CA ASN A 120 13.42 -2.26 0.74
C ASN A 120 13.20 -3.61 0.01
N HIS A 121 12.17 -3.71 -0.83
CA HIS A 121 11.97 -4.92 -1.62
C HIS A 121 12.96 -5.01 -2.79
N THR A 122 13.27 -6.23 -3.18
CA THR A 122 14.06 -6.53 -4.38
C THR A 122 13.15 -6.93 -5.54
N ASN A 123 13.67 -6.83 -6.77
CA ASN A 123 12.97 -7.28 -7.97
C ASN A 123 12.61 -8.77 -7.89
N GLU A 124 13.50 -9.59 -7.31
CA GLU A 124 13.28 -11.02 -7.13
C GLU A 124 12.11 -11.31 -6.18
N GLN A 125 11.95 -10.50 -5.11
CA GLN A 125 10.80 -10.63 -4.21
C GLN A 125 9.48 -10.30 -4.91
N VAL A 126 9.47 -9.30 -5.79
CA VAL A 126 8.27 -8.96 -6.60
C VAL A 126 7.96 -10.06 -7.60
N LYS A 127 8.95 -10.64 -8.26
CA LYS A 127 8.77 -11.79 -9.15
C LYS A 127 8.26 -13.02 -8.40
N THR A 128 8.79 -13.29 -7.20
CA THR A 128 8.33 -14.39 -6.35
C THR A 128 6.87 -14.21 -5.95
N LEU A 129 6.46 -13.00 -5.59
CA LEU A 129 5.06 -12.65 -5.35
C LEU A 129 4.20 -12.96 -6.60
N SER A 130 4.64 -12.53 -7.77
CA SER A 130 3.90 -12.71 -9.01
C SER A 130 3.72 -14.19 -9.35
N MET A 131 4.76 -15.00 -9.18
CA MET A 131 4.69 -16.45 -9.37
C MET A 131 3.72 -17.10 -8.36
N ALA A 132 3.80 -16.72 -7.09
CA ALA A 132 2.91 -17.26 -6.06
C ALA A 132 1.43 -16.89 -6.33
N LEU A 133 1.16 -15.68 -6.83
CA LEU A 133 -0.18 -15.27 -7.24
C LEU A 133 -0.69 -16.08 -8.43
N LYS A 134 0.08 -16.20 -9.50
CA LYS A 134 -0.28 -17.01 -10.68
C LYS A 134 -0.57 -18.46 -10.28
N GLN A 135 0.29 -19.06 -9.48
CA GLN A 135 0.09 -20.42 -8.99
C GLN A 135 -1.18 -20.56 -8.13
N ALA A 136 -1.44 -19.63 -7.22
CA ALA A 136 -2.62 -19.65 -6.36
C ALA A 136 -3.94 -19.45 -7.12
N LEU A 137 -3.89 -18.75 -8.25
CA LEU A 137 -5.03 -18.52 -9.14
C LEU A 137 -5.21 -19.63 -10.19
N GLY A 138 -4.23 -20.56 -10.33
CA GLY A 138 -4.24 -21.58 -11.36
C GLY A 138 -3.93 -21.05 -12.76
N THR A 139 -3.33 -19.88 -12.87
CA THR A 139 -2.91 -19.25 -14.13
C THR A 139 -1.43 -19.61 -14.39
N GLN A 140 -1.12 -20.11 -15.57
CA GLN A 140 0.25 -20.40 -16.00
C GLN A 140 0.87 -19.20 -16.71
#